data_9d27706f15c022be4d711d70fd762472
#
_entry.id   9d27706f15c022be4d711d70fd762472
#
_cell.length_a   1.000
_cell.length_b   1.000
_cell.length_c   1.000
_cell.angle_alpha   90.00
_cell.angle_beta   90.00
_cell.angle_gamma   90.00
#
_symmetry.space_group_name_H-M   'P 1'
#
loop_
_entity.id
_entity.type
_entity.pdbx_description
1 polymer ?
#
loop_
_entity_poly.entity_id
_entity_poly.type
_entity_poly.pdbx_seq_one_letter_code
_entity_poly.pdbx_strand_id
1 'polypeptide(L)'
;MAEDITVEQIRFKESGNGIIVEPSKGLMWMKNDTYQLTKKWMSWIQTRDYIQELNRKKFAGYGNWRMPTTSEARSLYDKNHSNKDHWGQHVPVDTIFTPGFGFLCWTSEVRNKVQAVRFGYRRGVTTFDDAYRTSRGSSRLVRDILKEDDIS
;
A
#
# COMPACT_ATOMS: atom_id res chain seq x y z
N MET A 1 2.11 -31.82 -18.06
CA MET A 1 3.37 -31.07 -18.12
C MET A 1 3.40 -30.00 -17.06
N ALA A 2 4.49 -29.95 -16.34
CA ALA A 2 4.63 -28.92 -15.34
C ALA A 2 4.67 -27.54 -16.01
N GLU A 3 3.95 -26.61 -15.46
CA GLU A 3 3.99 -25.25 -15.95
C GLU A 3 5.28 -24.60 -15.51
N ASP A 4 6.04 -24.12 -16.45
CA ASP A 4 7.21 -23.33 -16.11
C ASP A 4 6.73 -21.97 -15.62
N ILE A 5 7.16 -21.59 -14.42
CA ILE A 5 6.87 -20.26 -13.92
C ILE A 5 7.80 -19.30 -14.64
N THR A 6 7.21 -18.44 -15.45
CA THR A 6 7.97 -17.42 -16.16
C THR A 6 8.10 -16.18 -15.31
N VAL A 7 9.01 -15.28 -15.69
CA VAL A 7 9.19 -14.01 -14.98
C VAL A 7 7.88 -13.21 -14.95
N GLU A 8 7.08 -13.30 -16.00
CA GLU A 8 5.81 -12.59 -16.09
C GLU A 8 4.78 -13.06 -15.07
N GLN A 9 4.95 -14.29 -14.54
CA GLN A 9 4.03 -14.84 -13.55
C GLN A 9 4.39 -14.43 -12.13
N ILE A 10 5.55 -13.83 -11.93
CA ILE A 10 5.94 -13.31 -10.63
C ILE A 10 5.36 -11.92 -10.48
N ARG A 11 4.39 -11.80 -9.58
CA ARG A 11 3.71 -10.52 -9.40
C ARG A 11 4.56 -9.50 -8.66
N PHE A 12 5.19 -9.92 -7.57
CA PHE A 12 5.94 -9.02 -6.70
C PHE A 12 7.37 -9.47 -6.55
N LYS A 13 8.28 -8.52 -6.47
CA LYS A 13 9.70 -8.80 -6.30
C LYS A 13 10.25 -7.85 -5.24
N GLU A 14 10.89 -8.41 -4.23
CA GLU A 14 11.52 -7.60 -3.19
C GLU A 14 12.79 -6.97 -3.73
N SER A 15 12.93 -5.66 -3.53
CA SER A 15 14.05 -4.90 -4.10
C SER A 15 15.00 -4.33 -3.03
N GLY A 16 14.75 -4.66 -1.74
CA GLY A 16 15.53 -4.09 -0.65
C GLY A 16 15.04 -2.72 -0.24
N ASN A 17 15.58 -2.18 0.84
CA ASN A 17 15.22 -0.87 1.40
C ASN A 17 13.73 -0.71 1.69
N GLY A 18 13.03 -1.82 1.98
CA GLY A 18 11.60 -1.79 2.26
C GLY A 18 10.74 -1.58 1.04
N ILE A 19 11.21 -1.99 -0.14
CA ILE A 19 10.55 -1.76 -1.42
C ILE A 19 10.13 -3.08 -2.05
N ILE A 20 8.91 -3.13 -2.57
CA ILE A 20 8.37 -4.24 -3.34
C ILE A 20 8.01 -3.72 -4.73
N VAL A 21 8.57 -4.33 -5.75
CA VAL A 21 8.30 -3.94 -7.14
C VAL A 21 7.20 -4.84 -7.71
N GLU A 22 6.25 -4.23 -8.38
CA GLU A 22 5.22 -4.93 -9.15
C GLU A 22 5.46 -4.61 -10.63
N PRO A 23 6.30 -5.41 -11.32
CA PRO A 23 6.76 -5.02 -12.67
C PRO A 23 5.64 -4.91 -13.69
N SER A 24 4.66 -5.83 -13.65
CA SER A 24 3.59 -5.85 -14.65
C SER A 24 2.74 -4.58 -14.64
N LYS A 25 2.72 -3.85 -13.54
CA LYS A 25 1.94 -2.62 -13.40
C LYS A 25 2.82 -1.37 -13.35
N GLY A 26 4.13 -1.54 -13.37
CA GLY A 26 5.05 -0.41 -13.27
C GLY A 26 4.93 0.31 -11.94
N LEU A 27 4.71 -0.44 -10.86
CA LEU A 27 4.51 0.13 -9.52
C LEU A 27 5.59 -0.33 -8.57
N MET A 28 5.86 0.52 -7.59
CA MET A 28 6.75 0.22 -6.50
C MET A 28 6.00 0.49 -5.21
N TRP A 29 5.84 -0.56 -4.39
CA TRP A 29 5.08 -0.50 -3.14
C TRP A 29 6.03 -0.43 -1.96
N MET A 30 5.61 0.25 -0.91
CA MET A 30 6.31 0.12 0.36
C MET A 30 5.97 -1.21 1.01
N LYS A 31 6.99 -1.91 1.50
CA LYS A 31 6.82 -3.18 2.19
C LYS A 31 6.03 -3.02 3.47
N ASN A 32 6.20 -1.88 4.15
CA ASN A 32 5.50 -1.51 5.37
C ASN A 32 4.51 -0.40 5.08
N ASP A 33 3.35 -0.44 5.75
CA ASP A 33 2.37 0.65 5.63
C ASP A 33 2.70 1.79 6.59
N THR A 34 1.89 2.84 6.57
CA THR A 34 2.14 4.02 7.40
C THR A 34 2.05 3.70 8.89
N TYR A 35 1.17 2.77 9.28
CA TYR A 35 1.10 2.38 10.69
C TYR A 35 2.41 1.71 11.14
N GLN A 36 2.95 0.82 10.31
CA GLN A 36 4.20 0.12 10.62
C GLN A 36 5.38 1.08 10.67
N LEU A 37 5.39 2.08 9.78
CA LEU A 37 6.48 3.05 9.71
C LEU A 37 6.46 4.02 10.88
N THR A 38 5.28 4.43 11.35
CA THR A 38 5.16 5.48 12.38
C THR A 38 4.67 4.98 13.71
N LYS A 39 4.05 3.79 13.75
CA LYS A 39 3.38 3.25 14.93
C LYS A 39 2.19 4.12 15.35
N LYS A 40 1.63 4.88 14.42
CA LYS A 40 0.50 5.76 14.67
C LYS A 40 -0.58 5.56 13.63
N TRP A 41 -1.83 5.63 14.06
CA TRP A 41 -2.95 5.73 13.13
C TRP A 41 -3.04 7.16 12.63
N MET A 42 -3.46 7.31 11.38
CA MET A 42 -3.53 8.62 10.74
C MET A 42 -4.86 8.79 10.02
N SER A 43 -5.38 10.02 10.03
CA SER A 43 -6.46 10.40 9.14
C SER A 43 -5.93 10.48 7.71
N TRP A 44 -6.85 10.63 6.76
CA TRP A 44 -6.45 10.83 5.35
C TRP A 44 -5.59 12.09 5.21
N ILE A 45 -6.02 13.19 5.87
CA ILE A 45 -5.28 14.46 5.82
C ILE A 45 -3.87 14.29 6.41
N GLN A 46 -3.76 13.62 7.55
CA GLN A 46 -2.46 13.37 8.17
C GLN A 46 -1.58 12.49 7.28
N THR A 47 -2.18 11.51 6.61
CA THR A 47 -1.45 10.65 5.68
C THR A 47 -0.91 11.47 4.51
N ARG A 48 -1.74 12.36 3.95
CA ARG A 48 -1.32 13.26 2.87
C ARG A 48 -0.12 14.10 3.30
N ASP A 49 -0.17 14.66 4.49
CA ASP A 49 0.93 15.50 4.98
C ASP A 49 2.20 14.68 5.23
N TYR A 50 2.03 13.47 5.74
CA TYR A 50 3.15 12.55 5.96
C TYR A 50 3.82 12.19 4.63
N ILE A 51 3.04 11.96 3.58
CA ILE A 51 3.58 11.65 2.26
C ILE A 51 4.40 12.82 1.73
N GLN A 52 3.93 14.06 1.91
CA GLN A 52 4.69 15.23 1.48
C GLN A 52 6.06 15.26 2.14
N GLU A 53 6.13 14.93 3.42
CA GLU A 53 7.40 14.90 4.15
C GLU A 53 8.30 13.77 3.66
N LEU A 54 7.74 12.57 3.43
CA LEU A 54 8.49 11.45 2.87
C LEU A 54 9.11 11.80 1.52
N ASN A 55 8.33 12.48 0.68
CA ASN A 55 8.80 12.85 -0.66
C ASN A 55 9.87 13.93 -0.59
N ARG A 56 9.74 14.87 0.34
CA ARG A 56 10.76 15.89 0.55
C ARG A 56 12.08 15.26 0.97
N LYS A 57 12.01 14.23 1.82
CA LYS A 57 13.19 13.50 2.29
C LYS A 57 13.64 12.41 1.32
N LYS A 58 12.88 12.17 0.26
CA LYS A 58 13.16 11.14 -0.74
C LYS A 58 13.32 9.76 -0.12
N PHE A 59 12.26 9.28 0.52
CA PHE A 59 12.25 7.95 1.12
C PHE A 59 12.70 6.90 0.10
N ALA A 60 13.67 6.06 0.50
CA ALA A 60 14.26 5.03 -0.35
C ALA A 60 14.84 5.60 -1.66
N GLY A 61 15.12 6.90 -1.72
CA GLY A 61 15.69 7.55 -2.89
C GLY A 61 14.70 8.16 -3.85
N TYR A 62 13.39 8.10 -3.54
CA TYR A 62 12.35 8.54 -4.46
C TYR A 62 11.46 9.61 -3.84
N GLY A 63 11.06 10.59 -4.66
CA GLY A 63 10.25 11.72 -4.21
C GLY A 63 8.84 11.77 -4.79
N ASN A 64 8.30 10.63 -5.25
CA ASN A 64 6.96 10.60 -5.84
C ASN A 64 6.04 9.54 -5.24
N TRP A 65 6.18 9.28 -3.94
CA TRP A 65 5.28 8.39 -3.21
C TRP A 65 3.88 9.00 -3.15
N ARG A 66 2.88 8.14 -3.17
CA ARG A 66 1.48 8.56 -3.12
C ARG A 66 0.62 7.49 -2.46
N MET A 67 -0.62 7.84 -2.14
CA MET A 67 -1.58 6.82 -1.75
C MET A 67 -1.95 5.99 -2.98
N PRO A 68 -2.31 4.73 -2.79
CA PRO A 68 -2.80 3.92 -3.91
C PRO A 68 -4.17 4.43 -4.35
N THR A 69 -4.49 4.22 -5.62
CA THR A 69 -5.89 4.37 -6.06
C THR A 69 -6.71 3.27 -5.39
N THR A 70 -8.03 3.42 -5.40
CA THR A 70 -8.92 2.40 -4.86
C THR A 70 -8.68 1.05 -5.55
N SER A 71 -8.52 1.07 -6.85
CA SER A 71 -8.25 -0.14 -7.63
C SER A 71 -6.92 -0.78 -7.25
N GLU A 72 -5.89 0.04 -7.06
CA GLU A 72 -4.58 -0.47 -6.64
C GLU A 72 -4.65 -1.10 -5.25
N ALA A 73 -5.29 -0.42 -4.30
CA ALA A 73 -5.44 -0.96 -2.95
C ALA A 73 -6.19 -2.29 -2.98
N ARG A 74 -7.29 -2.34 -3.74
CA ARG A 74 -8.09 -3.56 -3.89
C ARG A 74 -7.27 -4.69 -4.49
N SER A 75 -6.35 -4.38 -5.39
CA SER A 75 -5.56 -5.40 -6.09
C SER A 75 -4.67 -6.21 -5.14
N LEU A 76 -4.39 -5.70 -3.95
CA LEU A 76 -3.61 -6.43 -2.96
C LEU A 76 -4.43 -7.48 -2.20
N TYR A 77 -5.75 -7.42 -2.30
CA TYR A 77 -6.64 -8.39 -1.70
C TYR A 77 -6.67 -9.62 -2.62
N ASP A 78 -6.05 -10.70 -2.16
CA ASP A 78 -5.87 -11.91 -2.97
C ASP A 78 -6.09 -13.14 -2.10
N LYS A 79 -7.19 -13.83 -2.33
CA LYS A 79 -7.60 -14.97 -1.51
C LYS A 79 -6.65 -16.17 -1.59
N ASN A 80 -5.70 -16.14 -2.51
CA ASN A 80 -4.67 -17.17 -2.59
C ASN A 80 -3.56 -16.98 -1.57
N HIS A 81 -3.60 -15.90 -0.81
CA HIS A 81 -2.56 -15.57 0.18
C HIS A 81 -3.17 -15.37 1.56
N SER A 82 -2.33 -15.49 2.57
CA SER A 82 -2.73 -15.31 3.95
C SER A 82 -1.63 -14.55 4.69
N ASN A 83 -2.01 -13.42 5.25
CA ASN A 83 -1.12 -12.58 6.03
C ASN A 83 -1.86 -12.19 7.31
N LYS A 84 -1.25 -11.37 8.16
CA LYS A 84 -1.88 -10.95 9.41
C LYS A 84 -1.79 -9.44 9.57
N ASP A 85 -2.88 -8.87 10.06
CA ASP A 85 -2.92 -7.44 10.33
C ASP A 85 -2.36 -7.11 11.72
N HIS A 86 -2.50 -5.86 12.13
CA HIS A 86 -1.94 -5.36 13.39
C HIS A 86 -2.48 -6.06 14.64
N TRP A 87 -3.63 -6.75 14.53
CA TRP A 87 -4.19 -7.52 15.64
C TRP A 87 -3.93 -9.02 15.50
N GLY A 88 -3.11 -9.41 14.50
CA GLY A 88 -2.86 -10.81 14.24
C GLY A 88 -4.03 -11.51 13.56
N GLN A 89 -5.01 -10.76 13.08
CA GLN A 89 -6.15 -11.34 12.38
C GLN A 89 -5.80 -11.60 10.93
N HIS A 90 -6.28 -12.73 10.42
CA HIS A 90 -6.02 -13.14 9.04
C HIS A 90 -6.57 -12.12 8.04
N VAL A 91 -5.75 -11.81 7.05
CA VAL A 91 -6.14 -11.00 5.89
C VAL A 91 -5.52 -11.62 4.64
N PRO A 92 -6.26 -11.65 3.51
CA PRO A 92 -5.77 -12.29 2.28
C PRO A 92 -4.88 -11.35 1.48
N VAL A 93 -3.66 -11.17 1.95
CA VAL A 93 -2.64 -10.32 1.34
C VAL A 93 -1.34 -11.12 1.27
N ASP A 94 -0.57 -10.93 0.19
CA ASP A 94 0.69 -11.63 -0.01
C ASP A 94 1.64 -11.41 1.17
N THR A 95 2.29 -12.49 1.61
CA THR A 95 3.24 -12.45 2.73
C THR A 95 4.54 -11.71 2.38
N ILE A 96 4.72 -11.30 1.15
CA ILE A 96 5.86 -10.44 0.79
C ILE A 96 5.76 -9.09 1.54
N PHE A 97 4.54 -8.67 1.89
CA PHE A 97 4.33 -7.50 2.71
C PHE A 97 4.45 -7.87 4.19
N THR A 98 5.15 -7.05 4.96
CA THR A 98 5.43 -7.33 6.37
C THR A 98 4.14 -7.50 7.16
N PRO A 99 3.97 -8.59 7.92
CA PRO A 99 2.79 -8.77 8.77
C PRO A 99 2.68 -7.67 9.83
N GLY A 100 1.47 -7.37 10.26
CA GLY A 100 1.25 -6.39 11.31
C GLY A 100 0.79 -5.03 10.81
N PHE A 101 0.38 -4.94 9.56
CA PHE A 101 -0.11 -3.68 8.97
C PHE A 101 -1.57 -3.41 9.36
N GLY A 102 -2.01 -2.18 9.13
CA GLY A 102 -3.41 -1.84 9.35
C GLY A 102 -4.31 -2.49 8.32
N PHE A 103 -5.53 -2.84 8.73
CA PHE A 103 -6.45 -3.49 7.80
C PHE A 103 -7.25 -2.50 6.96
N LEU A 104 -7.21 -1.21 7.27
CA LEU A 104 -7.90 -0.16 6.50
C LEU A 104 -6.85 0.67 5.78
N CYS A 105 -6.96 0.73 4.46
CA CYS A 105 -5.99 1.44 3.62
C CYS A 105 -6.64 2.65 2.95
N TRP A 106 -6.22 3.85 3.34
CA TRP A 106 -6.65 5.07 2.66
C TRP A 106 -6.19 5.03 1.21
N THR A 107 -7.07 5.49 0.32
CA THR A 107 -6.76 5.61 -1.10
C THR A 107 -6.67 7.09 -1.49
N SER A 108 -6.27 7.35 -2.72
CA SER A 108 -6.18 8.72 -3.23
C SER A 108 -7.56 9.34 -3.52
N GLU A 109 -8.63 8.56 -3.39
CA GLU A 109 -9.96 9.02 -3.77
C GLU A 109 -10.63 9.75 -2.61
N VAL A 110 -11.13 10.97 -2.87
CA VAL A 110 -11.88 11.77 -1.90
C VAL A 110 -13.17 12.20 -2.57
N ARG A 111 -14.28 12.02 -1.86
CA ARG A 111 -15.61 12.43 -2.33
C ARG A 111 -16.08 13.62 -1.53
N ASN A 112 -16.73 14.56 -2.19
CA ASN A 112 -17.34 15.75 -1.54
C ASN A 112 -16.36 16.46 -0.62
N LYS A 113 -15.05 16.44 -0.95
CA LYS A 113 -13.97 17.14 -0.24
C LYS A 113 -13.69 16.63 1.17
N VAL A 114 -14.57 15.83 1.77
CA VAL A 114 -14.42 15.42 3.16
C VAL A 114 -14.52 13.92 3.37
N GLN A 115 -14.98 13.17 2.39
CA GLN A 115 -15.12 11.71 2.51
C GLN A 115 -13.98 11.03 1.78
N ALA A 116 -13.05 10.46 2.53
CA ALA A 116 -11.93 9.73 1.97
C ALA A 116 -12.28 8.26 1.84
N VAL A 117 -11.89 7.64 0.73
CA VAL A 117 -12.21 6.25 0.43
C VAL A 117 -11.13 5.35 1.01
N ARG A 118 -11.55 4.26 1.64
CA ARG A 118 -10.67 3.25 2.22
C ARG A 118 -11.02 1.88 1.68
N PHE A 119 -10.00 1.02 1.59
CA PHE A 119 -10.20 -0.39 1.30
C PHE A 119 -9.90 -1.19 2.56
N GLY A 120 -10.81 -2.11 2.93
CA GLY A 120 -10.63 -2.95 4.12
C GLY A 120 -10.22 -4.36 3.76
N TYR A 121 -9.07 -4.80 4.28
CA TYR A 121 -8.51 -6.10 3.91
C TYR A 121 -9.11 -7.27 4.69
N ARG A 122 -9.89 -7.02 5.73
CA ARG A 122 -10.54 -8.13 6.44
C ARG A 122 -11.70 -8.72 5.65
N ARG A 123 -12.45 -7.88 4.93
CA ARG A 123 -13.62 -8.30 4.18
C ARG A 123 -13.53 -8.04 2.68
N GLY A 124 -12.53 -7.31 2.25
CA GLY A 124 -12.39 -6.95 0.84
C GLY A 124 -13.43 -5.96 0.38
N VAL A 125 -13.78 -4.99 1.22
CA VAL A 125 -14.80 -4.00 0.90
C VAL A 125 -14.24 -2.60 0.89
N THR A 126 -14.78 -1.78 0.00
CA THR A 126 -14.47 -0.36 -0.09
C THR A 126 -15.47 0.41 0.77
N THR A 127 -14.96 1.26 1.65
CA THR A 127 -15.78 2.12 2.49
C THR A 127 -15.23 3.53 2.42
N PHE A 128 -15.85 4.45 3.14
CA PHE A 128 -15.30 5.80 3.25
C PHE A 128 -15.57 6.34 4.63
N ASP A 129 -14.76 7.32 5.03
CA ASP A 129 -14.87 7.95 6.32
C ASP A 129 -14.43 9.40 6.17
N ASP A 130 -14.68 10.18 7.19
CA ASP A 130 -14.27 11.59 7.24
C ASP A 130 -12.76 11.68 7.07
N ALA A 131 -12.30 12.55 6.16
CA ALA A 131 -10.88 12.70 5.85
C ALA A 131 -10.07 13.22 7.05
N TYR A 132 -10.72 13.78 8.04
CA TYR A 132 -10.04 14.30 9.24
C TYR A 132 -10.13 13.35 10.42
N ARG A 133 -10.76 12.18 10.24
CA ARG A 133 -10.91 11.21 11.31
C ARG A 133 -9.80 10.17 11.26
N THR A 134 -9.18 9.91 12.39
CA THR A 134 -8.08 8.93 12.47
C THR A 134 -8.54 7.50 12.30
N SER A 135 -9.53 7.06 13.05
CA SER A 135 -10.27 5.78 12.91
C SER A 135 -9.42 4.59 12.45
N ARG A 136 -8.27 4.38 13.10
CA ARG A 136 -7.34 3.32 12.72
C ARG A 136 -6.93 3.37 11.26
N GLY A 137 -6.83 4.58 10.73
CA GLY A 137 -6.44 4.78 9.35
C GLY A 137 -4.97 4.55 9.13
N SER A 138 -4.66 3.92 8.02
CA SER A 138 -3.29 3.72 7.54
C SER A 138 -3.34 3.70 6.03
N SER A 139 -2.18 3.63 5.40
CA SER A 139 -2.13 3.48 3.94
C SER A 139 -0.84 2.79 3.56
N ARG A 140 -0.90 1.95 2.53
CA ARG A 140 0.30 1.38 1.94
C ARG A 140 0.69 2.23 0.75
N LEU A 141 1.78 2.94 0.88
CA LEU A 141 2.17 3.91 -0.14
C LEU A 141 2.77 3.21 -1.34
N VAL A 142 2.60 3.84 -2.49
CA VAL A 142 3.01 3.30 -3.77
C VAL A 142 3.55 4.44 -4.63
N ARG A 143 4.37 4.13 -5.62
CA ARG A 143 4.81 5.11 -6.61
C ARG A 143 4.83 4.49 -7.99
N ASP A 144 4.67 5.34 -8.98
CA ASP A 144 4.86 4.92 -10.36
C ASP A 144 6.36 4.85 -10.65
N ILE A 145 6.79 3.77 -11.28
CA ILE A 145 8.17 3.63 -11.70
C ILE A 145 8.37 4.53 -12.93
N LEU A 146 9.37 5.39 -12.87
CA LEU A 146 9.67 6.33 -13.94
C LEU A 146 10.69 5.72 -14.90
N LYS A 147 10.70 6.20 -16.15
CA LYS A 147 11.65 5.69 -17.14
C LYS A 147 13.09 5.85 -16.73
N GLU A 148 13.40 6.93 -16.03
CA GLU A 148 14.76 7.22 -15.59
C GLU A 148 15.18 6.45 -14.33
N ASP A 149 14.27 5.68 -13.72
CA ASP A 149 14.61 4.88 -12.54
C ASP A 149 15.50 3.72 -12.95
N ASP A 150 16.56 3.50 -12.17
CA ASP A 150 17.41 2.32 -12.33
C ASP A 150 16.90 1.25 -11.40
N ILE A 151 16.21 0.27 -11.95
CA ILE A 151 15.61 -0.82 -11.18
C ILE A 151 16.18 -2.18 -11.58
N SER A 152 17.34 -2.20 -12.15
CA SER A 152 18.01 -3.44 -12.52
C SER A 152 18.41 -4.29 -11.31
#